data_5b95cc0580f62b60987f20c0aad23d65
#
_entry.id   5b95cc0580f62b60987f20c0aad23d65
#
_cell.length_a   1.000
_cell.length_b   1.000
_cell.length_c   1.000
_cell.angle_alpha   90.00
_cell.angle_beta   90.00
_cell.angle_gamma   90.00
#
_symmetry.space_group_name_H-M   'P 1'
#
loop_
_entity.id
_entity.type
_entity.pdbx_description
1 polymer ?
#
loop_
_entity_poly.entity_id
_entity_poly.type
_entity_poly.pdbx_seq_one_letter_code
_entity_poly.pdbx_strand_id
1 'polypeptide(L)'
;MLRIFVGEAKRHGAHPLYETLVLEARAFGLAGATVLRGPLGYGRSSQLHTTKILRLSDDLPMVVEIVDDEERLDAFLPTVKALMQGQGGLVTLEKVRVIPIEA
;
A
#
# COMPACT_ATOMS: atom_id res chain seq x y z
N MET A 1 0.82 -0.95 12.73
CA MET A 1 0.16 -0.72 11.44
C MET A 1 1.21 -0.68 10.34
N LEU A 2 0.99 -1.45 9.31
CA LEU A 2 1.80 -1.44 8.10
C LEU A 2 1.17 -0.49 7.10
N ARG A 3 1.96 0.42 6.54
CA ARG A 3 1.55 1.26 5.41
C ARG A 3 2.48 1.03 4.24
N ILE A 4 1.89 0.88 3.08
CA ILE A 4 2.61 0.68 1.82
C ILE A 4 2.20 1.78 0.87
N PHE A 5 3.15 2.61 0.46
CA PHE A 5 2.93 3.72 -0.46
C PHE A 5 3.41 3.29 -1.84
N VAL A 6 2.51 3.21 -2.79
CA VAL A 6 2.83 2.83 -4.17
C VAL A 6 2.09 3.73 -5.15
N GLY A 7 2.61 3.88 -6.36
CA GLY A 7 1.88 4.58 -7.41
C GLY A 7 0.75 3.72 -7.97
N GLU A 8 -0.34 4.37 -8.34
CA GLU A 8 -1.52 3.69 -8.90
C GLU A 8 -1.19 2.91 -10.17
N ALA A 9 -0.27 3.43 -10.99
CA ALA A 9 0.11 2.83 -12.26
C ALA A 9 1.05 1.63 -12.12
N LYS A 10 1.62 1.39 -10.95
CA LYS A 10 2.49 0.25 -10.74
C LYS A 10 1.71 -1.05 -10.89
N ARG A 11 2.34 -2.03 -11.53
CA ARG A 11 1.69 -3.29 -11.91
C ARG A 11 2.43 -4.49 -11.37
N HIS A 12 1.69 -5.53 -11.11
CA HIS A 12 2.23 -6.87 -10.90
C HIS A 12 1.46 -7.80 -11.86
N GLY A 13 2.12 -8.17 -12.97
CA GLY A 13 1.44 -8.89 -14.02
C GLY A 13 0.27 -8.08 -14.60
N ALA A 14 -0.90 -8.68 -14.67
CA ALA A 14 -2.11 -8.06 -15.22
C ALA A 14 -2.84 -7.15 -14.22
N HIS A 15 -2.41 -7.12 -12.94
CA HIS A 15 -3.11 -6.39 -11.87
C HIS A 15 -2.35 -5.17 -11.40
N PRO A 16 -3.04 -4.13 -10.91
CA PRO A 16 -2.39 -3.07 -10.18
C PRO A 16 -1.64 -3.63 -8.96
N LEU A 17 -0.46 -3.10 -8.69
CA LEU A 17 0.34 -3.58 -7.57
C LEU A 17 -0.38 -3.44 -6.23
N TYR A 18 -1.09 -2.30 -6.01
CA TYR A 18 -1.82 -2.10 -4.75
C TYR A 18 -2.91 -3.17 -4.55
N GLU A 19 -3.56 -3.60 -5.62
CA GLU A 19 -4.57 -4.67 -5.57
C GLU A 19 -3.92 -6.01 -5.22
N THR A 20 -2.80 -6.33 -5.84
CA THR A 20 -2.04 -7.55 -5.53
C THR A 20 -1.61 -7.58 -4.07
N LEU A 21 -1.17 -6.45 -3.54
CA LEU A 21 -0.79 -6.35 -2.12
C LEU A 21 -1.97 -6.67 -1.20
N VAL A 22 -3.15 -6.17 -1.53
CA VAL A 22 -4.37 -6.45 -0.75
C VAL A 22 -4.74 -7.93 -0.82
N LEU A 23 -4.72 -8.50 -2.02
CA LEU A 23 -5.06 -9.91 -2.22
C LEU A 23 -4.07 -10.83 -1.50
N GLU A 24 -2.78 -10.51 -1.55
CA GLU A 24 -1.77 -11.28 -0.83
C GLU A 24 -1.91 -11.16 0.69
N ALA A 25 -2.26 -9.99 1.19
CA ALA A 25 -2.55 -9.80 2.61
C ALA A 25 -3.73 -10.65 3.05
N ARG A 26 -4.77 -10.71 2.24
CA ARG A 26 -5.94 -11.55 2.49
C ARG A 26 -5.58 -13.04 2.48
N ALA A 27 -4.82 -13.47 1.48
CA ALA A 27 -4.37 -14.86 1.37
C ALA A 27 -3.47 -15.26 2.54
N PHE A 28 -2.65 -14.33 3.04
CA PHE A 28 -1.80 -14.56 4.19
C PHE A 28 -2.59 -14.69 5.49
N GLY A 29 -3.83 -14.24 5.51
CA GLY A 29 -4.70 -14.30 6.67
C GLY A 29 -4.61 -13.09 7.61
N LEU A 30 -4.12 -11.95 7.12
CA LEU A 30 -4.12 -10.73 7.90
C LEU A 30 -5.55 -10.22 8.13
N ALA A 31 -5.76 -9.50 9.22
CA ALA A 31 -7.09 -9.13 9.71
C ALA A 31 -7.88 -8.23 8.76
N GLY A 32 -7.20 -7.45 7.96
CA GLY A 32 -7.85 -6.59 6.98
C GLY A 32 -6.86 -5.68 6.28
N ALA A 33 -7.31 -5.07 5.19
CA ALA A 33 -6.51 -4.10 4.45
C ALA A 33 -7.43 -3.05 3.86
N THR A 34 -6.98 -1.80 3.86
CA THR A 34 -7.71 -0.67 3.29
C THR A 34 -6.80 0.05 2.33
N VAL A 35 -7.34 0.46 1.19
CA VAL A 35 -6.60 1.25 0.21
C VAL A 35 -7.18 2.65 0.17
N LEU A 36 -6.30 3.64 0.27
CA LEU A 36 -6.64 5.05 0.13
C LEU A 36 -5.94 5.60 -1.09
N ARG A 37 -6.62 6.46 -1.84
CA ARG A 37 -6.03 7.17 -2.96
C ARG A 37 -5.75 8.60 -2.56
N GLY A 38 -4.50 9.04 -2.73
CA GLY A 38 -4.12 10.43 -2.51
C GLY A 38 -4.40 11.28 -3.75
N PRO A 39 -4.96 12.48 -3.60
CA PRO A 39 -5.21 13.37 -4.75
C PRO A 39 -3.96 14.08 -5.24
N LEU A 40 -2.86 14.06 -4.46
CA LEU A 40 -1.62 14.74 -4.75
C LEU A 40 -0.48 14.06 -4.00
N GLY A 41 0.66 13.91 -4.65
CA GLY A 41 1.85 13.40 -3.98
C GLY A 41 3.02 13.22 -4.92
N TYR A 42 4.20 13.03 -4.35
CA TYR A 42 5.38 12.63 -5.09
C TYR A 42 6.26 11.73 -4.22
N GLY A 43 7.04 10.90 -4.90
CA GLY A 43 8.00 10.02 -4.25
C GLY A 43 9.43 10.35 -4.63
N ARG A 44 10.30 9.35 -4.62
CA ARG A 44 11.74 9.52 -4.90
C ARG A 44 12.04 10.14 -6.25
N SER A 45 11.20 9.92 -7.25
CA SER A 45 11.38 10.53 -8.57
C SER A 45 11.07 12.02 -8.58
N SER A 46 10.50 12.55 -7.50
CA SER A 46 10.02 13.92 -7.37
C SER A 46 9.00 14.31 -8.44
N GLN A 47 8.44 13.36 -9.14
CA GLN A 47 7.39 13.62 -10.10
C GLN A 47 6.06 13.79 -9.38
N LEU A 48 5.47 14.97 -9.57
CA LEU A 48 4.20 15.30 -8.92
C LEU A 48 3.04 14.62 -9.64
N HIS A 49 2.22 13.91 -8.85
CA HIS A 49 1.02 13.23 -9.34
C HIS A 49 -0.20 13.87 -8.70
N THR A 50 -1.15 14.34 -9.52
CA THR A 50 -2.30 15.10 -9.04
C THR A 50 -3.50 14.93 -9.97
N THR A 51 -4.70 15.03 -9.40
CA THR A 51 -5.96 15.08 -10.15
C THR A 51 -6.28 16.47 -10.71
N LYS A 52 -5.53 17.49 -10.30
CA LYS A 52 -5.81 18.89 -10.69
C LYS A 52 -5.40 19.22 -12.11
N ILE A 53 -4.56 18.43 -12.71
CA ILE A 53 -4.10 18.63 -14.08
C ILE A 53 -5.04 17.86 -15.00
N LEU A 54 -5.55 18.55 -16.02
CA LEU A 54 -6.44 17.97 -17.03
C LEU A 54 -5.86 16.76 -17.75
N ARG A 55 -4.54 16.63 -17.76
CA ARG A 55 -3.90 15.37 -18.11
C ARG A 55 -3.77 14.57 -16.86
N LEU A 56 -4.66 13.66 -16.72
CA LEU A 56 -4.68 12.71 -15.66
C LEU A 56 -3.31 12.08 -15.48
N SER A 57 -2.68 12.38 -14.37
CA SER A 57 -1.62 11.52 -13.91
C SER A 57 -2.28 10.22 -13.51
N ASP A 58 -2.04 9.20 -14.31
CA ASP A 58 -2.57 7.87 -14.02
C ASP A 58 -1.84 7.19 -12.85
N ASP A 59 -0.91 7.91 -12.22
CA ASP A 59 -0.07 7.35 -11.17
C ASP A 59 -0.23 8.11 -9.86
N LEU A 60 -1.47 8.24 -9.42
CA LEU A 60 -1.76 8.84 -8.12
C LEU A 60 -1.17 7.99 -6.99
N PRO A 61 -0.79 8.62 -5.86
CA PRO A 61 -0.30 7.87 -4.72
C PRO A 61 -1.42 7.01 -4.11
N MET A 62 -1.11 5.75 -3.90
CA MET A 62 -2.00 4.79 -3.22
C MET A 62 -1.36 4.40 -1.91
N VAL A 63 -2.16 4.31 -0.86
CA VAL A 63 -1.71 3.87 0.45
C VAL A 63 -2.50 2.63 0.84
N VAL A 64 -1.79 1.52 1.05
CA VAL A 64 -2.37 0.29 1.58
C VAL A 64 -2.09 0.27 3.08
N GLU A 65 -3.14 0.22 3.89
CA GLU A 65 -3.03 0.17 5.35
C GLU A 65 -3.50 -1.17 5.88
N ILE A 66 -2.70 -1.80 6.71
CA ILE A 66 -3.01 -3.09 7.32
C ILE A 66 -2.70 -3.00 8.82
N VAL A 67 -3.69 -3.32 9.65
CA VAL A 67 -3.53 -3.38 11.10
C VAL A 67 -3.61 -4.84 11.53
N ASP A 68 -2.57 -5.32 12.19
CA ASP A 68 -2.50 -6.67 12.74
C ASP A 68 -1.40 -6.68 13.81
N ASP A 69 -1.19 -7.83 14.43
CA ASP A 69 -0.10 -8.01 15.38
C ASP A 69 1.25 -7.82 14.69
N GLU A 70 2.20 -7.23 15.42
CA GLU A 70 3.53 -6.94 14.90
C GLU A 70 4.21 -8.18 14.30
N GLU A 71 4.13 -9.32 14.99
CA GLU A 71 4.73 -10.56 14.49
C GLU A 71 4.15 -11.02 13.17
N ARG A 72 2.85 -10.85 12.98
CA ARG A 72 2.18 -11.23 11.75
C ARG A 72 2.54 -10.27 10.61
N LEU A 73 2.63 -8.98 10.91
CA LEU A 73 3.08 -7.99 9.92
C LEU A 73 4.54 -8.24 9.52
N ASP A 74 5.41 -8.52 10.48
CA ASP A 74 6.80 -8.86 10.19
C ASP A 74 6.92 -10.09 9.29
N ALA A 75 6.09 -11.10 9.54
CA ALA A 75 6.06 -12.32 8.73
C ALA A 75 5.56 -12.05 7.30
N PHE A 76 4.76 -11.02 7.09
CA PHE A 76 4.27 -10.61 5.78
C PHE A 76 5.27 -9.75 4.99
N LEU A 77 6.19 -9.08 5.66
CA LEU A 77 7.14 -8.17 5.01
C LEU A 77 7.95 -8.80 3.86
N PRO A 78 8.42 -10.06 3.94
CA PRO A 78 9.11 -10.67 2.80
C PRO A 78 8.25 -10.67 1.53
N THR A 79 6.97 -10.91 1.64
CA THR A 79 6.04 -10.86 0.50
C THR A 79 5.94 -9.44 -0.06
N VAL A 80 5.81 -8.44 0.82
CA VAL A 80 5.76 -7.03 0.41
C VAL A 80 7.04 -6.64 -0.33
N LYS A 81 8.20 -6.98 0.24
CA LYS A 81 9.50 -6.67 -0.38
C LYS A 81 9.64 -7.31 -1.75
N ALA A 82 9.22 -8.57 -1.90
CA ALA A 82 9.29 -9.26 -3.17
C ALA A 82 8.39 -8.60 -4.23
N LEU A 83 7.18 -8.22 -3.86
CA LEU A 83 6.25 -7.57 -4.77
C LEU A 83 6.70 -6.16 -5.17
N MET A 84 7.34 -5.44 -4.26
CA MET A 84 7.75 -4.06 -4.49
C MET A 84 9.12 -3.91 -5.11
N GLN A 85 9.86 -5.00 -5.25
CA GLN A 85 11.22 -4.95 -5.81
C GLN A 85 11.20 -4.32 -7.21
N GLY A 86 11.99 -3.27 -7.40
CA GLY A 86 12.06 -2.55 -8.67
C GLY A 86 10.90 -1.59 -8.94
N GLN A 87 9.91 -1.52 -8.05
CA GLN A 87 8.72 -0.68 -8.24
C GLN A 87 8.82 0.69 -7.58
N GLY A 88 9.79 0.87 -6.69
CA GLY A 88 9.84 2.05 -5.83
C GLY A 88 8.81 1.94 -4.71
N GLY A 89 8.46 3.06 -4.13
CA GLY A 89 7.50 3.12 -3.05
C GLY A 89 8.14 3.23 -1.68
N LEU A 90 7.31 3.17 -0.66
CA LEU A 90 7.74 3.31 0.73
C LEU A 90 6.92 2.37 1.59
N VAL A 91 7.57 1.72 2.54
CA VAL A 91 6.90 0.84 3.50
C VAL A 91 7.24 1.32 4.89
N THR A 92 6.23 1.52 5.71
CA THR A 92 6.41 1.95 7.10
C THR A 92 5.66 1.03 8.05
N LEU A 93 6.22 0.83 9.23
CA LEU A 93 5.57 0.14 10.34
C LEU A 93 5.52 1.09 11.53
N GLU A 94 4.38 1.17 12.17
CA GLU A 94 4.22 1.91 13.40
C GLU A 94 3.30 1.17 14.37
N LYS A 95 3.49 1.40 15.64
CA LYS A 95 2.61 0.84 16.66
C LYS A 95 1.34 1.65 16.72
N VAL A 96 0.20 0.96 16.70
CA VAL A 96 -1.11 1.58 16.90
C VAL A 96 -1.82 0.85 18.04
N ARG A 97 -2.64 1.61 18.74
CA ARG A 97 -3.51 1.04 19.76
C ARG A 97 -4.85 0.72 19.12
N VAL A 98 -5.21 -0.55 19.12
CA VAL A 98 -6.51 -0.98 18.60
C VAL A 98 -7.53 -0.94 19.72
N ILE A 99 -8.65 -0.29 19.45
CA ILE A 99 -9.76 -0.21 20.40
C ILE A 99 -10.79 -1.26 20.00
N PRO A 100 -11.05 -2.27 20.84
CA PRO A 100 -12.06 -3.27 20.53
C PRO A 100 -13.45 -2.63 20.42
N ILE A 101 -14.15 -2.97 19.34
CA ILE A 101 -15.54 -2.54 19.12
C ILE A 101 -16.37 -3.81 19.10
N GLU A 102 -17.36 -3.88 19.97
CA GLU A 102 -18.30 -5.00 19.98
C GLU A 102 -19.27 -4.88 18.80
N ALA A 103 -19.50 -5.99 18.13
CA ALA A 103 -20.40 -6.04 17.00
C ALA A 103 -21.86 -6.02 17.45
#